data_0687446957fdb5388045dd2894cde704
#
_entry.id   0687446957fdb5388045dd2894cde704
#
_cell.length_a   1.000
_cell.length_b   1.000
_cell.length_c   1.000
_cell.angle_alpha   90.00
_cell.angle_beta   90.00
_cell.angle_gamma   90.00
#
_symmetry.space_group_name_H-M   'P 1'
#
loop_
_entity.id
_entity.type
_entity.pdbx_description
1 polymer ?
#
loop_
_entity_poly.entity_id
_entity_poly.type
_entity_poly.pdbx_seq_one_letter_code
_entity_poly.pdbx_strand_id
1 'polypeptide(L)'
;MSADEQAIEGILRQFETAWNRSDSVGLAALFAEDANFIQIFGGQLDGRATIEASHRHIFDTIYKGSEGRLELRSIRFVRPDVGVVFARAHVKFMEGNEPREIETRPTMVVVKGNGKWQIVAFQNTRVTEVPAAAQAAARLAT
;
A
#
# COMPACT_ATOMS: atom_id res chain seq x y z
N MET A 1 -18.76 10.21 -5.52
CA MET A 1 -18.19 9.51 -4.34
C MET A 1 -18.89 9.93 -3.08
N SER A 2 -19.20 8.98 -2.21
CA SER A 2 -19.70 9.26 -0.87
C SER A 2 -18.61 9.92 -0.01
N ALA A 3 -19.00 10.47 1.14
CA ALA A 3 -18.04 11.05 2.07
C ALA A 3 -17.04 10.00 2.58
N ASP A 4 -17.49 8.77 2.83
CA ASP A 4 -16.60 7.70 3.27
C ASP A 4 -15.64 7.27 2.14
N GLU A 5 -16.11 7.18 0.91
CA GLU A 5 -15.24 6.88 -0.24
C GLU A 5 -14.20 7.98 -0.42
N GLN A 6 -14.58 9.24 -0.29
CA GLN A 6 -13.65 10.37 -0.37
C GLN A 6 -12.60 10.33 0.75
N ALA A 7 -13.01 9.97 1.97
CA ALA A 7 -12.08 9.84 3.10
C ALA A 7 -11.05 8.73 2.85
N ILE A 8 -11.48 7.61 2.30
CA ILE A 8 -10.59 6.49 1.97
C ILE A 8 -9.65 6.86 0.81
N GLU A 9 -10.16 7.53 -0.24
CA GLU A 9 -9.31 8.06 -1.31
C GLU A 9 -8.27 9.02 -0.73
N GLY A 10 -8.68 9.84 0.25
CA GLY A 10 -7.77 10.73 0.97
C GLY A 10 -6.62 10.00 1.66
N ILE A 11 -6.87 8.80 2.21
CA ILE A 11 -5.83 7.96 2.80
C ILE A 11 -4.80 7.57 1.73
N LEU A 12 -5.25 7.17 0.55
CA LEU A 12 -4.35 6.80 -0.54
C LEU A 12 -3.49 7.99 -0.98
N ARG A 13 -4.09 9.19 -1.05
CA ARG A 13 -3.35 10.42 -1.41
C ARG A 13 -2.32 10.77 -0.35
N GLN A 14 -2.67 10.63 0.92
CA GLN A 14 -1.73 10.88 2.03
C GLN A 14 -0.60 9.85 2.06
N PHE A 15 -0.91 8.59 1.75
CA PHE A 15 0.10 7.54 1.64
C PHE A 15 1.12 7.88 0.54
N GLU A 16 0.64 8.25 -0.64
CA GLU A 16 1.49 8.65 -1.77
C GLU A 16 2.36 9.86 -1.41
N THR A 17 1.76 10.87 -0.80
CA THR A 17 2.50 12.07 -0.36
C THR A 17 3.58 11.72 0.65
N ALA A 18 3.26 10.91 1.64
CA ALA A 18 4.22 10.48 2.66
C ALA A 18 5.37 9.68 2.04
N TRP A 19 5.05 8.76 1.13
CA TRP A 19 6.07 8.00 0.40
C TRP A 19 7.04 8.95 -0.33
N ASN A 20 6.51 9.87 -1.10
CA ASN A 20 7.31 10.77 -1.95
C ASN A 20 8.12 11.80 -1.14
N ARG A 21 7.79 11.98 0.13
CA ARG A 21 8.54 12.83 1.07
C ARG A 21 9.46 12.02 1.98
N SER A 22 9.51 10.70 1.81
CA SER A 22 10.23 9.79 2.73
C SER A 22 9.79 9.98 4.18
N ASP A 23 8.48 10.22 4.37
CA ASP A 23 7.87 10.50 5.67
C ASP A 23 7.29 9.22 6.25
N SER A 24 8.13 8.45 6.96
CA SER A 24 7.71 7.21 7.59
C SER A 24 6.70 7.42 8.72
N VAL A 25 6.79 8.53 9.43
CA VAL A 25 5.86 8.88 10.50
C VAL A 25 4.47 9.16 9.92
N GLY A 26 4.39 10.01 8.89
CA GLY A 26 3.13 10.34 8.23
C GLY A 26 2.48 9.13 7.55
N LEU A 27 3.29 8.24 6.97
CA LEU A 27 2.79 7.02 6.37
C LEU A 27 2.19 6.09 7.43
N ALA A 28 2.93 5.83 8.50
CA ALA A 28 2.49 4.96 9.58
C ALA A 28 1.26 5.50 10.31
N ALA A 29 1.09 6.81 10.37
CA ALA A 29 -0.06 7.45 11.00
C ALA A 29 -1.39 7.10 10.34
N LEU A 30 -1.38 6.61 9.10
CA LEU A 30 -2.60 6.15 8.40
C LEU A 30 -3.09 4.80 8.89
N PHE A 31 -2.27 4.10 9.65
CA PHE A 31 -2.53 2.74 10.15
C PHE A 31 -3.03 2.78 11.58
N ALA A 32 -3.89 1.81 11.92
CA ALA A 32 -4.25 1.55 13.31
C ALA A 32 -3.02 1.12 14.11
N GLU A 33 -3.05 1.33 15.42
CA GLU A 33 -1.90 1.01 16.29
C GLU A 33 -1.50 -0.46 16.20
N ASP A 34 -2.47 -1.37 16.05
CA ASP A 34 -2.28 -2.83 15.97
C ASP A 34 -2.37 -3.37 14.54
N ALA A 35 -2.21 -2.52 13.54
CA ALA A 35 -2.31 -2.93 12.14
C ALA A 35 -1.28 -3.97 11.74
N ASN A 36 -1.62 -4.76 10.72
CA ASN A 36 -0.72 -5.74 10.12
C ASN A 36 -0.37 -5.30 8.69
N PHE A 37 0.86 -5.51 8.31
CA PHE A 37 1.36 -5.16 6.98
C PHE A 37 2.22 -6.30 6.45
N ILE A 38 1.86 -6.84 5.28
CA ILE A 38 2.69 -7.82 4.59
C ILE A 38 3.36 -7.13 3.41
N GLN A 39 4.68 -7.05 3.44
CA GLN A 39 5.45 -6.39 2.38
C GLN A 39 5.68 -7.32 1.19
N ILE A 40 6.20 -6.78 0.08
CA ILE A 40 6.27 -7.49 -1.20
C ILE A 40 7.12 -8.76 -1.20
N PHE A 41 7.96 -8.98 -0.20
CA PHE A 41 8.76 -10.20 -0.05
C PHE A 41 8.13 -11.20 0.89
N GLY A 42 6.94 -10.90 1.43
CA GLY A 42 6.19 -11.79 2.32
C GLY A 42 6.46 -11.56 3.81
N GLY A 43 7.36 -10.67 4.18
CA GLY A 43 7.60 -10.34 5.58
C GLY A 43 6.41 -9.61 6.20
N GLN A 44 6.03 -10.00 7.41
CA GLN A 44 4.91 -9.41 8.12
C GLN A 44 5.40 -8.44 9.19
N LEU A 45 4.83 -7.24 9.16
CA LEU A 45 5.09 -6.18 10.12
C LEU A 45 3.86 -6.02 10.99
N ASP A 46 4.00 -6.21 12.28
CA ASP A 46 2.88 -6.09 13.22
C ASP A 46 3.01 -4.81 14.05
N GLY A 47 1.99 -3.98 13.96
CA GLY A 47 1.89 -2.74 14.70
C GLY A 47 2.43 -1.53 13.95
N ARG A 48 1.82 -0.37 14.22
CA ARG A 48 2.19 0.90 13.62
C ARG A 48 3.68 1.23 13.81
N ALA A 49 4.22 1.00 15.00
CA ALA A 49 5.62 1.30 15.29
C ALA A 49 6.58 0.49 14.41
N THR A 50 6.29 -0.78 14.18
CA THR A 50 7.09 -1.64 13.31
C THR A 50 6.96 -1.21 11.85
N ILE A 51 5.75 -0.86 11.41
CA ILE A 51 5.50 -0.32 10.06
C ILE A 51 6.31 0.95 9.83
N GLU A 52 6.32 1.86 10.81
CA GLU A 52 7.09 3.10 10.72
C GLU A 52 8.60 2.81 10.62
N ALA A 53 9.13 1.97 11.50
CA ALA A 53 10.56 1.66 11.53
C ALA A 53 11.02 1.00 10.24
N SER A 54 10.23 0.08 9.69
CA SER A 54 10.53 -0.60 8.44
C SER A 54 10.55 0.39 7.26
N HIS A 55 9.59 1.28 7.18
CA HIS A 55 9.54 2.27 6.10
C HIS A 55 10.66 3.31 6.23
N ARG A 56 11.02 3.70 7.45
CA ARG A 56 12.19 4.56 7.66
C ARG A 56 13.45 3.92 7.09
N HIS A 57 13.62 2.62 7.34
CA HIS A 57 14.79 1.91 6.83
C HIS A 57 14.81 1.84 5.30
N ILE A 58 13.70 1.51 4.66
CA ILE A 58 13.67 1.41 3.20
C ILE A 58 13.78 2.77 2.52
N PHE A 59 13.31 3.85 3.14
CA PHE A 59 13.51 5.21 2.62
C PHE A 59 14.95 5.67 2.72
N ASP A 60 15.72 5.12 3.65
CA ASP A 60 17.15 5.42 3.80
C ASP A 60 18.04 4.51 2.93
N THR A 61 17.49 3.42 2.40
CA THR A 61 18.25 2.40 1.69
C THR A 61 17.70 2.14 0.28
N ILE A 62 16.96 1.06 0.12
CA ILE A 62 16.52 0.57 -1.20
C ILE A 62 15.65 1.57 -1.97
N TYR A 63 14.79 2.32 -1.27
CA TYR A 63 13.87 3.27 -1.91
C TYR A 63 14.23 4.73 -1.64
N LYS A 64 15.49 5.00 -1.31
CA LYS A 64 15.95 6.38 -1.11
C LYS A 64 15.72 7.21 -2.37
N GLY A 65 14.97 8.31 -2.22
CA GLY A 65 14.67 9.20 -3.34
C GLY A 65 13.68 8.63 -4.36
N SER A 66 13.01 7.52 -4.04
CA SER A 66 12.06 6.91 -4.95
C SER A 66 10.81 7.76 -5.13
N GLU A 67 10.12 7.55 -6.26
CA GLU A 67 8.84 8.16 -6.56
C GLU A 67 7.76 7.07 -6.57
N GLY A 68 6.72 7.26 -5.78
CA GLY A 68 5.60 6.33 -5.70
C GLY A 68 4.31 6.95 -6.24
N ARG A 69 3.49 6.11 -6.84
CA ARG A 69 2.12 6.43 -7.24
C ARG A 69 1.19 5.37 -6.69
N LEU A 70 0.05 5.79 -6.19
CA LEU A 70 -0.93 4.89 -5.61
C LEU A 70 -2.31 5.27 -6.17
N GLU A 71 -2.91 4.36 -6.91
CA GLU A 71 -4.20 4.59 -7.57
C GLU A 71 -5.27 3.69 -6.96
N LEU A 72 -6.40 4.29 -6.58
CA LEU A 72 -7.57 3.55 -6.13
C LEU A 72 -8.19 2.81 -7.31
N ARG A 73 -8.42 1.50 -7.15
CA ARG A 73 -9.19 0.73 -8.13
C ARG A 73 -10.65 0.57 -7.71
N SER A 74 -10.86 0.10 -6.50
CA SER A 74 -12.22 -0.10 -5.99
C SER A 74 -12.24 -0.15 -4.48
N ILE A 75 -13.40 0.19 -3.93
CA ILE A 75 -13.71 0.04 -2.51
C ILE A 75 -14.96 -0.82 -2.42
N ARG A 76 -14.92 -1.86 -1.59
CA ARG A 76 -16.08 -2.66 -1.26
C ARG A 76 -16.36 -2.54 0.23
N PHE A 77 -17.51 -1.98 0.57
CA PHE A 77 -17.95 -1.90 1.96
C PHE A 77 -18.62 -3.22 2.35
N VAL A 78 -17.97 -3.99 3.21
CA VAL A 78 -18.55 -5.22 3.76
C VAL A 78 -19.44 -4.93 4.98
N ARG A 79 -19.22 -3.76 5.57
CA ARG A 79 -20.03 -3.13 6.61
C ARG A 79 -19.95 -1.62 6.37
N PRO A 80 -20.87 -0.81 6.94
CA PRO A 80 -20.77 0.64 6.78
C PRO A 80 -19.47 1.23 7.31
N ASP A 81 -18.83 0.57 8.27
CA ASP A 81 -17.58 0.99 8.90
C ASP A 81 -16.38 0.12 8.56
N VAL A 82 -16.49 -0.79 7.57
CA VAL A 82 -15.41 -1.66 7.13
C VAL A 82 -15.36 -1.72 5.60
N GLY A 83 -14.25 -1.30 5.03
CA GLY A 83 -14.02 -1.34 3.60
C GLY A 83 -12.83 -2.22 3.23
N VAL A 84 -12.95 -2.90 2.09
CA VAL A 84 -11.84 -3.57 1.43
C VAL A 84 -11.45 -2.73 0.22
N VAL A 85 -10.20 -2.32 0.18
CA VAL A 85 -9.68 -1.40 -0.84
C VAL A 85 -8.70 -2.15 -1.73
N PHE A 86 -8.93 -2.08 -3.04
CA PHE A 86 -7.99 -2.57 -4.03
C PHE A 86 -7.36 -1.40 -4.74
N ALA A 87 -6.04 -1.43 -4.88
CA ALA A 87 -5.27 -0.34 -5.46
C ALA A 87 -4.19 -0.85 -6.42
N ARG A 88 -3.60 0.07 -7.15
CA ARG A 88 -2.40 -0.16 -7.95
C ARG A 88 -1.32 0.78 -7.44
N ALA A 89 -0.13 0.27 -7.26
CA ALA A 89 1.02 1.08 -6.88
C ALA A 89 2.14 0.92 -7.91
N HIS A 90 2.91 1.98 -8.06
CA HIS A 90 4.01 2.06 -8.99
C HIS A 90 5.15 2.78 -8.31
N VAL A 91 6.34 2.19 -8.29
CA VAL A 91 7.50 2.81 -7.65
C VAL A 91 8.66 2.84 -8.63
N LYS A 92 9.23 4.03 -8.81
CA LYS A 92 10.45 4.26 -9.58
C LYS A 92 11.59 4.52 -8.59
N PHE A 93 12.66 3.77 -8.72
CA PHE A 93 13.81 3.88 -7.81
C PHE A 93 15.11 3.54 -8.52
N MET A 94 16.21 3.82 -7.85
CA MET A 94 17.54 3.51 -8.37
C MET A 94 18.11 2.29 -7.65
N GLU A 95 18.57 1.31 -8.42
CA GLU A 95 19.36 0.21 -7.90
C GLU A 95 20.81 0.44 -8.34
N GLY A 96 21.62 0.98 -7.44
CA GLY A 96 22.93 1.51 -7.83
C GLY A 96 22.75 2.67 -8.80
N ASN A 97 23.31 2.55 -10.00
CA ASN A 97 23.17 3.54 -11.06
C ASN A 97 22.10 3.19 -12.09
N GLU A 98 21.33 2.12 -11.86
CA GLU A 98 20.30 1.69 -12.80
C GLU A 98 18.90 2.08 -12.35
N PRO A 99 18.12 2.75 -13.21
CA PRO A 99 16.71 3.01 -12.91
C PRO A 99 15.94 1.70 -12.94
N ARG A 100 15.09 1.54 -11.92
CA ARG A 100 14.18 0.40 -11.76
C ARG A 100 12.76 0.88 -11.55
N GLU A 101 11.83 0.02 -11.86
CA GLU A 101 10.42 0.30 -11.71
C GLU A 101 9.71 -0.99 -11.30
N ILE A 102 8.88 -0.92 -10.28
CA ILE A 102 8.05 -2.04 -9.87
C ILE A 102 6.60 -1.62 -9.82
N GLU A 103 5.73 -2.57 -10.10
CA GLU A 103 4.29 -2.41 -9.99
C GLU A 103 3.78 -3.39 -8.95
N THR A 104 2.89 -2.93 -8.08
CA THR A 104 2.29 -3.76 -7.05
C THR A 104 0.78 -3.61 -7.03
N ARG A 105 0.12 -4.54 -6.37
CA ARG A 105 -1.33 -4.56 -6.15
C ARG A 105 -1.59 -4.59 -4.65
N PRO A 106 -1.70 -3.42 -4.01
CA PRO A 106 -2.05 -3.38 -2.60
C PRO A 106 -3.52 -3.74 -2.38
N THR A 107 -3.76 -4.54 -1.35
CA THR A 107 -5.08 -4.76 -0.78
C THR A 107 -5.07 -4.26 0.64
N MET A 108 -6.06 -3.46 1.01
CA MET A 108 -6.17 -2.89 2.35
C MET A 108 -7.53 -3.18 2.94
N VAL A 109 -7.57 -3.41 4.24
CA VAL A 109 -8.80 -3.34 5.01
C VAL A 109 -8.76 -2.06 5.81
N VAL A 110 -9.80 -1.24 5.65
CA VAL A 110 -9.95 0.02 6.38
C VAL A 110 -11.16 -0.06 7.30
N VAL A 111 -11.03 0.52 8.48
CA VAL A 111 -12.09 0.52 9.50
C VAL A 111 -12.31 1.95 9.99
N LYS A 112 -13.59 2.31 10.14
CA LYS A 112 -13.98 3.61 10.69
C LYS A 112 -14.27 3.46 12.17
N GLY A 113 -13.56 4.21 12.99
CA GLY A 113 -13.77 4.31 14.42
C GLY A 113 -13.68 5.75 14.84
N ASN A 114 -14.63 6.19 15.69
CA ASN A 114 -14.69 7.59 16.14
C ASN A 114 -14.66 8.60 14.99
N GLY A 115 -15.36 8.29 13.89
CA GLY A 115 -15.43 9.16 12.72
C GLY A 115 -14.19 9.15 11.84
N LYS A 116 -13.19 8.34 12.15
CA LYS A 116 -11.91 8.31 11.41
C LYS A 116 -11.68 6.94 10.79
N TRP A 117 -11.31 6.93 9.50
CA TRP A 117 -10.88 5.74 8.82
C TRP A 117 -9.39 5.49 9.04
N GLN A 118 -9.03 4.23 9.30
CA GLN A 118 -7.64 3.80 9.44
C GLN A 118 -7.42 2.48 8.73
N ILE A 119 -6.22 2.24 8.25
CA ILE A 119 -5.84 0.95 7.67
C ILE A 119 -5.54 -0.02 8.82
N VAL A 120 -6.22 -1.16 8.86
CA VAL A 120 -5.98 -2.21 9.85
C VAL A 120 -5.18 -3.38 9.29
N ALA A 121 -5.22 -3.58 7.98
CA ALA A 121 -4.44 -4.61 7.30
C ALA A 121 -4.04 -4.11 5.92
N PHE A 122 -2.82 -4.44 5.53
CA PHE A 122 -2.27 -4.06 4.23
C PHE A 122 -1.45 -5.24 3.71
N GLN A 123 -1.73 -5.66 2.49
CA GLN A 123 -0.92 -6.68 1.84
C GLN A 123 -0.52 -6.20 0.45
N ASN A 124 0.77 -6.29 0.17
CA ASN A 124 1.32 -5.84 -1.10
C ASN A 124 1.78 -7.04 -1.93
N THR A 125 1.29 -7.13 -3.15
CA THR A 125 1.67 -8.17 -4.09
C THR A 125 2.38 -7.53 -5.27
N ARG A 126 3.61 -7.94 -5.52
CA ARG A 126 4.36 -7.47 -6.69
C ARG A 126 3.84 -8.15 -7.95
N VAL A 127 3.60 -7.37 -8.99
CA VAL A 127 3.29 -7.89 -10.32
C VAL A 127 4.56 -8.46 -10.93
N THR A 128 4.50 -9.73 -11.29
CA THR A 128 5.64 -10.43 -11.86
C THR A 128 5.25 -11.07 -13.19
N GLU A 129 6.25 -11.52 -13.95
CA GLU A 129 6.03 -12.25 -15.18
C GLU A 129 5.34 -13.58 -14.88
N VAL A 130 4.33 -13.91 -15.70
CA VAL A 130 3.58 -15.17 -15.55
C VAL A 130 4.32 -16.29 -16.26
N PRO A 131 4.68 -17.39 -15.56
CA PRO A 131 5.28 -18.55 -16.21
C PRO A 131 4.38 -19.11 -17.31
N ALA A 132 4.98 -19.64 -18.37
CA ALA A 132 4.24 -20.18 -19.51
C ALA A 132 3.15 -21.19 -19.09
N ALA A 133 3.46 -22.06 -18.12
CA ALA A 133 2.53 -23.07 -17.63
C ALA A 133 1.28 -22.49 -16.94
N ALA A 134 1.34 -21.24 -16.49
CA ALA A 134 0.24 -20.56 -15.79
C ALA A 134 -0.49 -19.53 -16.66
N GLN A 135 -0.07 -19.29 -17.90
CA GLN A 135 -0.62 -18.20 -18.72
C GLN A 135 -2.10 -18.34 -19.02
N ALA A 136 -2.59 -19.56 -19.19
CA ALA A 136 -4.02 -19.79 -19.44
C ALA A 136 -4.88 -19.33 -18.26
N ALA A 137 -4.45 -19.63 -17.03
CA ALA A 137 -5.12 -19.16 -15.80
C ALA A 137 -4.98 -17.64 -15.63
N ALA A 138 -3.83 -17.08 -15.99
CA ALA A 138 -3.58 -15.65 -15.88
C ALA A 138 -4.50 -14.80 -16.76
N ARG A 139 -4.98 -15.35 -17.88
CA ARG A 139 -5.93 -14.66 -18.78
C ARG A 139 -7.29 -14.40 -18.11
N LEU A 140 -7.59 -15.08 -17.02
CA LEU A 140 -8.81 -14.87 -16.25
C LEU A 140 -8.66 -13.72 -15.25
N ALA A 141 -7.43 -13.28 -14.97
CA ALA A 141 -7.16 -12.18 -14.05
C ALA A 141 -7.36 -10.83 -14.74
N THR A 142 -7.79 -9.84 -13.96
CA THR A 142 -8.02 -8.46 -14.43
C THR A 142 -6.95 -7.49 -13.94
#